data_0cb98d745857204a51f9f85d518bb48f
#
_entry.id   0cb98d745857204a51f9f85d518bb48f
#
_cell.length_a   1.000
_cell.length_b   1.000
_cell.length_c   1.000
_cell.angle_alpha   90.00
_cell.angle_beta   90.00
_cell.angle_gamma   90.00
#
_symmetry.space_group_name_H-M   'P 1'
#
loop_
_entity.id
_entity.type
_entity.pdbx_description
1 polymer ?
#
loop_
_entity_poly.entity_id
_entity_poly.type
_entity_poly.pdbx_seq_one_letter_code
_entity_poly.pdbx_strand_id
1 'polypeptide(L)'
;MFDLAQGLTLVGATVSLLNMANPHRPGGGFRSGRRAQEEEFCRRTNLWARLLASFQLYPLSVGKTFLTPNVTLCREGWQEEYRELPDASAVILHALSAAAIHFNSEEQARRMPGLFASLTRLWDGIL
;
A
#
# COMPACT_ATOMS: atom_id res chain seq x y z
N MET A 1 7.02 -2.45 -9.55
CA MET A 1 6.47 -1.26 -8.85
C MET A 1 7.58 -0.40 -8.26
N PHE A 2 8.39 -0.90 -7.34
CA PHE A 2 9.43 -0.10 -6.66
C PHE A 2 10.56 0.35 -7.60
N ASP A 3 10.96 -0.46 -8.56
CA ASP A 3 12.01 -0.08 -9.52
C ASP A 3 11.59 1.10 -10.39
N LEU A 4 10.31 1.12 -10.80
CA LEU A 4 9.74 2.26 -11.52
C LEU A 4 9.68 3.50 -10.64
N ALA A 5 9.23 3.35 -9.38
CA ALA A 5 9.17 4.43 -8.41
C ALA A 5 10.55 5.04 -8.17
N GLN A 6 11.55 4.20 -8.02
CA GLN A 6 12.95 4.60 -7.85
C GLN A 6 13.46 5.39 -9.05
N GLY A 7 13.22 4.90 -10.27
CA GLY A 7 13.59 5.58 -11.50
C GLY A 7 12.91 6.96 -11.64
N LEU A 8 11.63 7.04 -11.34
CA LEU A 8 10.87 8.30 -11.39
C LEU A 8 11.37 9.32 -10.35
N THR A 9 11.71 8.87 -9.16
CA THR A 9 12.25 9.74 -8.11
C THR A 9 13.63 10.29 -8.50
N LEU A 10 14.46 9.50 -9.15
CA LEU A 10 15.78 9.95 -9.63
C LEU A 10 15.70 11.09 -10.64
N VAL A 11 14.61 11.20 -11.40
CA VAL A 11 14.36 12.32 -12.33
C VAL A 11 13.56 13.45 -11.68
N GLY A 12 13.41 13.45 -10.37
CA GLY A 12 12.77 14.52 -9.61
C GLY A 12 11.24 14.42 -9.48
N ALA A 13 10.63 13.31 -9.87
CA ALA A 13 9.19 13.13 -9.73
C ALA A 13 8.80 12.81 -8.28
N THR A 14 7.67 13.37 -7.85
CA THR A 14 7.00 12.93 -6.62
C THR A 14 6.18 11.69 -6.91
N VAL A 15 6.45 10.59 -6.20
CA VAL A 15 5.84 9.29 -6.46
C VAL A 15 4.91 8.91 -5.32
N SER A 16 3.69 8.54 -5.64
CA SER A 16 2.74 7.91 -4.73
C SER A 16 2.43 6.50 -5.20
N LEU A 17 2.51 5.53 -4.30
CA LEU A 17 2.18 4.13 -4.58
C LEU A 17 0.94 3.71 -3.81
N LEU A 18 0.09 2.94 -4.47
CA LEU A 18 -1.07 2.32 -3.82
C LEU A 18 -0.60 1.22 -2.88
N ASN A 19 -1.04 1.30 -1.63
CA ASN A 19 -0.98 0.20 -0.66
C ASN A 19 -2.35 -0.46 -0.59
N MET A 20 -2.43 -1.71 -1.00
CA MET A 20 -3.64 -2.54 -0.91
C MET A 20 -3.77 -3.04 0.53
N ALA A 21 -4.27 -2.17 1.40
CA ALA A 21 -4.23 -2.32 2.84
C ALA A 21 -5.19 -3.39 3.37
N ASN A 22 -4.75 -4.12 4.37
CA ASN A 22 -5.66 -4.91 5.19
C ASN A 22 -6.58 -3.96 5.98
N PRO A 23 -7.91 -4.17 5.99
CA PRO A 23 -8.84 -3.26 6.64
C PRO A 23 -8.74 -3.22 8.16
N HIS A 24 -8.20 -4.26 8.79
CA HIS A 24 -8.20 -4.40 10.25
C HIS A 24 -6.80 -4.28 10.88
N ARG A 25 -5.76 -4.67 10.13
CA ARG A 25 -4.40 -4.77 10.67
C ARG A 25 -3.42 -3.97 9.82
N PRO A 26 -2.78 -2.94 10.38
CA PRO A 26 -1.69 -2.25 9.71
C PRO A 26 -0.59 -3.23 9.24
N GLY A 27 -0.27 -3.20 7.95
CA GLY A 27 0.72 -4.10 7.38
C GLY A 27 0.27 -5.55 7.19
N GLY A 28 -1.02 -5.85 7.39
CA GLY A 28 -1.60 -7.17 7.16
C GLY A 28 -0.90 -8.27 7.93
N GLY A 29 -0.44 -9.30 7.22
CA GLY A 29 0.31 -10.45 7.74
C GLY A 29 1.83 -10.29 7.63
N PHE A 30 2.35 -9.08 7.57
CA PHE A 30 3.78 -8.79 7.41
C PHE A 30 4.66 -9.55 8.42
N ARG A 31 4.29 -9.53 9.70
CA ARG A 31 5.05 -10.19 10.77
C ARG A 31 4.92 -11.72 10.76
N SER A 32 3.88 -12.26 10.15
CA SER A 32 3.64 -13.70 10.04
C SER A 32 4.15 -14.32 8.74
N GLY A 33 4.88 -13.57 7.94
CA GLY A 33 5.51 -14.06 6.71
C GLY A 33 4.59 -14.12 5.49
N ARG A 34 3.40 -13.52 5.52
CA ARG A 34 2.54 -13.40 4.34
C ARG A 34 3.26 -12.62 3.24
N ARG A 35 2.92 -12.96 1.99
CA ARG A 35 3.53 -12.37 0.79
C ARG A 35 2.44 -11.83 -0.13
N ALA A 36 1.90 -10.69 0.20
CA ALA A 36 1.03 -9.94 -0.66
C ALA A 36 1.60 -8.53 -0.84
N GLN A 37 0.90 -7.66 -1.55
CA GLN A 37 1.41 -6.36 -1.93
C GLN A 37 1.70 -5.47 -0.71
N GLU A 38 0.82 -5.43 0.29
CA GLU A 38 1.03 -4.65 1.51
C GLU A 38 2.23 -5.18 2.31
N GLU A 39 2.35 -6.49 2.46
CA GLU A 39 3.45 -7.12 3.17
C GLU A 39 4.79 -6.86 2.48
N GLU A 40 4.83 -6.91 1.16
CA GLU A 40 6.02 -6.57 0.38
C GLU A 40 6.38 -5.09 0.54
N PHE A 41 5.39 -4.21 0.53
CA PHE A 41 5.59 -2.79 0.79
C PHE A 41 6.22 -2.57 2.18
N CYS A 42 5.72 -3.24 3.20
CA CYS A 42 6.24 -3.16 4.57
C CYS A 42 7.65 -3.73 4.71
N ARG A 43 8.01 -4.80 3.96
CA ARG A 43 9.37 -5.37 3.99
C ARG A 43 10.42 -4.47 3.37
N ARG A 44 10.06 -3.76 2.32
CA ARG A 44 10.99 -2.94 1.56
C ARG A 44 11.11 -1.50 2.08
N THR A 45 10.17 -1.07 2.89
CA THR A 45 10.07 0.33 3.35
C THR A 45 9.85 0.41 4.85
N ASN A 46 9.83 1.63 5.37
CA ASN A 46 9.42 1.91 6.75
C ASN A 46 7.89 2.09 6.90
N LEU A 47 7.09 1.64 5.92
CA LEU A 47 5.64 1.82 5.92
C LEU A 47 4.98 1.22 7.16
N TRP A 48 5.37 0.02 7.59
CA TRP A 48 4.75 -0.65 8.73
C TRP A 48 4.80 0.20 10.01
N ALA A 49 5.96 0.79 10.32
CA ALA A 49 6.08 1.67 11.48
C ALA A 49 5.20 2.92 11.35
N ARG A 50 5.06 3.45 10.14
CA ARG A 50 4.20 4.59 9.83
C ARG A 50 2.71 4.25 9.98
N LEU A 51 2.31 3.07 9.54
CA LEU A 51 0.92 2.58 9.68
C LEU A 51 0.57 2.34 11.15
N LEU A 52 1.51 1.80 11.95
CA LEU A 52 1.32 1.66 13.40
C LEU A 52 1.11 3.00 14.09
N ALA A 53 1.85 4.03 13.70
CA ALA A 53 1.65 5.38 14.22
C ALA A 53 0.29 5.98 13.86
N SER A 54 -0.37 5.44 12.82
CA SER A 54 -1.71 5.82 12.37
C SER A 54 -2.78 4.78 12.75
N PHE A 55 -2.54 3.98 13.77
CA PHE A 55 -3.42 2.88 14.19
C PHE A 55 -4.85 3.32 14.48
N GLN A 56 -5.06 4.55 14.95
CA GLN A 56 -6.39 5.12 15.22
C GLN A 56 -7.27 5.24 13.96
N LEU A 57 -6.69 5.15 12.76
CA LEU A 57 -7.46 5.16 11.50
C LEU A 57 -8.08 3.79 11.18
N TYR A 58 -7.67 2.74 11.89
CA TYR A 58 -8.21 1.39 11.73
C TYR A 58 -9.42 1.14 12.64
N PRO A 59 -10.41 0.33 12.22
CA PRO A 59 -10.49 -0.35 10.92
C PRO A 59 -10.76 0.61 9.76
N LEU A 60 -10.21 0.30 8.59
CA LEU A 60 -10.40 1.10 7.38
C LEU A 60 -11.78 0.80 6.78
N SER A 61 -12.58 1.84 6.61
CA SER A 61 -13.86 1.72 5.93
C SER A 61 -13.68 1.57 4.42
N VAL A 62 -14.55 0.78 3.80
CA VAL A 62 -14.60 0.64 2.34
C VAL A 62 -14.77 2.01 1.67
N GLY A 63 -13.97 2.25 0.64
CA GLY A 63 -14.00 3.50 -0.10
C GLY A 63 -13.30 4.68 0.57
N LYS A 64 -12.72 4.48 1.75
CA LYS A 64 -11.83 5.47 2.37
C LYS A 64 -10.37 5.15 2.10
N THR A 65 -9.62 6.18 1.82
CA THR A 65 -8.17 6.13 1.64
C THR A 65 -7.50 7.10 2.57
N PHE A 66 -6.26 6.83 2.93
CA PHE A 66 -5.42 7.79 3.62
C PHE A 66 -4.01 7.79 3.05
N LEU A 67 -3.37 8.95 3.12
CA LEU A 67 -2.01 9.16 2.63
C LEU A 67 -1.02 9.05 3.78
N THR A 68 0.00 8.21 3.60
CA THR A 68 1.20 8.19 4.44
C THR A 68 2.32 8.85 3.67
N PRO A 69 2.68 10.10 3.99
CA PRO A 69 3.75 10.81 3.30
C PRO A 69 5.13 10.35 3.77
N ASN A 70 6.12 10.57 2.92
CA ASN A 70 7.54 10.39 3.25
C ASN A 70 7.90 8.98 3.73
N VAL A 71 7.42 7.98 3.00
CA VAL A 71 7.81 6.59 3.20
C VAL A 71 9.15 6.35 2.52
N THR A 72 10.12 5.81 3.25
CA THR A 72 11.47 5.56 2.74
C THR A 72 11.59 4.13 2.24
N LEU A 73 12.05 3.97 1.00
CA LEU A 73 12.47 2.67 0.46
C LEU A 73 13.83 2.32 1.05
N CYS A 74 13.89 1.26 1.85
CA CYS A 74 15.07 0.89 2.63
C CYS A 74 15.76 -0.38 2.12
N ARG A 75 15.04 -1.23 1.38
CA ARG A 75 15.52 -2.56 0.99
C ARG A 75 15.18 -2.90 -0.45
N GLU A 76 16.02 -3.73 -1.03
CA GLU A 76 15.78 -4.37 -2.31
C GLU A 76 14.66 -5.41 -2.21
N GLY A 77 14.31 -6.07 -3.32
CA GLY A 77 13.28 -7.09 -3.37
C GLY A 77 13.73 -8.45 -2.83
N TRP A 78 12.79 -9.40 -2.86
CA TRP A 78 13.05 -10.76 -2.37
C TRP A 78 14.15 -11.48 -3.18
N GLN A 79 14.33 -11.13 -4.45
CA GLN A 79 15.38 -11.70 -5.31
C GLN A 79 16.78 -11.35 -4.82
N GLU A 80 16.93 -10.20 -4.17
CA GLU A 80 18.16 -9.71 -3.53
C GLU A 80 18.13 -9.91 -2.01
N GLU A 81 17.29 -10.84 -1.54
CA GLU A 81 17.17 -11.23 -0.13
C GLU A 81 16.87 -10.03 0.81
N TYR A 82 16.15 -9.03 0.33
CA TYR A 82 15.84 -7.79 1.07
C TYR A 82 17.08 -7.07 1.60
N ARG A 83 18.17 -7.13 0.86
CA ARG A 83 19.40 -6.41 1.20
C ARG A 83 19.13 -4.93 1.42
N GLU A 84 19.72 -4.38 2.47
CA GLU A 84 19.58 -2.96 2.79
C GLU A 84 20.19 -2.09 1.69
N LEU A 85 19.47 -1.05 1.30
CA LEU A 85 19.97 -0.03 0.39
C LEU A 85 20.89 0.91 1.17
N PRO A 86 21.99 1.38 0.56
CA PRO A 86 22.81 2.45 1.13
C PRO A 86 21.95 3.70 1.38
N ASP A 87 22.23 4.45 2.46
CA ASP A 87 21.49 5.68 2.79
C ASP A 87 21.44 6.68 1.64
N ALA A 88 22.53 6.78 0.87
CA ALA A 88 22.61 7.63 -0.32
C ALA A 88 21.67 7.21 -1.46
N SER A 89 21.15 5.98 -1.43
CA SER A 89 20.19 5.44 -2.41
C SER A 89 18.76 5.43 -1.87
N ALA A 90 18.51 5.97 -0.67
CA ALA A 90 17.20 6.03 -0.07
C ALA A 90 16.25 6.86 -0.96
N VAL A 91 15.15 6.24 -1.34
CA VAL A 91 14.10 6.85 -2.15
C VAL A 91 12.92 7.15 -1.25
N ILE A 92 12.47 8.41 -1.29
CA ILE A 92 11.28 8.83 -0.56
C ILE A 92 10.08 8.81 -1.52
N LEU A 93 9.03 8.16 -1.09
CA LEU A 93 7.77 8.07 -1.81
C LEU A 93 6.60 8.26 -0.84
N HIS A 94 5.39 8.31 -1.36
CA HIS A 94 4.18 8.38 -0.56
C HIS A 94 3.39 7.08 -0.72
N ALA A 95 2.73 6.62 0.34
CA ALA A 95 1.85 5.47 0.29
C ALA A 95 0.39 5.92 0.42
N LEU A 96 -0.42 5.57 -0.56
CA LEU A 96 -1.87 5.77 -0.52
C LEU A 96 -2.52 4.45 -0.11
N SER A 97 -2.99 4.36 1.12
CA SER A 97 -3.60 3.15 1.66
C SER A 97 -5.09 3.12 1.41
N ALA A 98 -5.55 2.03 0.80
CA ALA A 98 -6.96 1.74 0.58
C ALA A 98 -7.24 0.28 0.91
N ALA A 99 -8.31 0.02 1.67
CA ALA A 99 -8.72 -1.34 1.98
C ALA A 99 -9.31 -2.01 0.75
N ALA A 100 -8.79 -3.18 0.41
CA ALA A 100 -9.38 -4.03 -0.61
C ALA A 100 -10.65 -4.69 -0.06
N ILE A 101 -11.64 -4.85 -0.94
CA ILE A 101 -12.85 -5.57 -0.60
C ILE A 101 -12.59 -7.04 -0.87
N HIS A 102 -12.70 -7.85 0.17
CA HIS A 102 -12.65 -9.29 0.06
C HIS A 102 -14.06 -9.86 -0.08
N PHE A 103 -14.30 -10.53 -1.18
CA PHE A 103 -15.48 -11.36 -1.36
C PHE A 103 -15.13 -12.80 -1.02
N ASN A 104 -15.81 -13.35 -0.03
CA ASN A 104 -15.64 -14.76 0.36
C ASN A 104 -16.40 -15.72 -0.56
N SER A 105 -17.29 -15.19 -1.43
CA SER A 105 -18.04 -15.98 -2.40
C SER A 105 -18.56 -15.09 -3.53
N GLU A 106 -18.85 -15.69 -4.69
CA GLU A 106 -19.53 -15.02 -5.80
C GLU A 106 -20.91 -14.48 -5.40
N GLU A 107 -21.55 -15.12 -4.44
CA GLU A 107 -22.85 -14.69 -3.93
C GLU A 107 -22.77 -13.36 -3.20
N GLN A 108 -21.71 -13.14 -2.40
CA GLN A 108 -21.47 -11.85 -1.75
C GLN A 108 -21.20 -10.75 -2.79
N ALA A 109 -20.43 -11.07 -3.83
CA ALA A 109 -20.17 -10.13 -4.92
C ALA A 109 -21.46 -9.72 -5.65
N ARG A 110 -22.36 -10.66 -5.87
CA ARG A 110 -23.67 -10.42 -6.54
C ARG A 110 -24.63 -9.60 -5.69
N ARG A 111 -24.54 -9.67 -4.37
CA ARG A 111 -25.41 -8.93 -3.43
C ARG A 111 -25.00 -7.45 -3.26
N MET A 112 -23.90 -7.02 -3.85
CA MET A 112 -23.41 -5.64 -3.76
C MET A 112 -23.38 -4.93 -5.13
N PRO A 113 -24.50 -4.81 -5.85
CA PRO A 113 -24.51 -4.19 -7.18
C PRO A 113 -24.10 -2.71 -7.18
N GLY A 114 -24.25 -2.02 -6.04
CA GLY A 114 -23.83 -0.63 -5.89
C GLY A 114 -22.32 -0.43 -5.69
N LEU A 115 -21.58 -1.49 -5.41
CA LEU A 115 -20.16 -1.43 -5.10
C LEU A 115 -19.31 -1.10 -6.32
N PHE A 116 -19.59 -1.74 -7.46
CA PHE A 116 -18.93 -1.42 -8.73
C PHE A 116 -19.16 0.03 -9.13
N ALA A 117 -20.39 0.53 -9.00
CA ALA A 117 -20.71 1.92 -9.27
C ALA A 117 -19.99 2.90 -8.30
N SER A 118 -19.80 2.48 -7.05
CA SER A 118 -19.03 3.27 -6.06
C SER A 118 -17.55 3.28 -6.37
N LEU A 119 -16.97 2.14 -6.76
CA LEU A 119 -15.56 2.04 -7.17
C LEU A 119 -15.29 2.83 -8.45
N THR A 120 -16.21 2.78 -9.43
CA THR A 120 -16.08 3.57 -10.65
C THR A 120 -16.12 5.07 -10.36
N ARG A 121 -17.04 5.52 -9.49
CA ARG A 121 -17.12 6.92 -9.07
C ARG A 121 -15.89 7.39 -8.29
N LEU A 122 -15.30 6.52 -7.45
CA LEU A 122 -14.02 6.82 -6.78
C LEU A 122 -12.89 6.98 -7.79
N TRP A 123 -12.86 6.13 -8.80
CA TRP A 123 -11.86 6.18 -9.86
C TRP A 123 -12.01 7.45 -10.72
N ASP A 124 -13.25 7.78 -11.11
CA ASP A 124 -13.57 8.99 -11.88
C ASP A 124 -13.29 10.28 -11.06
N GLY A 125 -13.37 10.21 -9.74
CA GLY A 125 -13.05 11.33 -8.85
C GLY A 125 -11.55 11.55 -8.62
N ILE A 126 -10.70 10.59 -9.00
CA ILE A 126 -9.22 10.69 -8.90
C ILE A 126 -8.61 11.24 -10.20
N LEU A 127 -9.32 11.10 -11.31
CA LEU A 127 -8.92 11.61 -12.61
C LEU A 127 -9.47 13.03 -12.83
#